data_ab896d8436715bdf54014af3940e80b9
#
_entry.id   ab896d8436715bdf54014af3940e80b9
#
_cell.length_a   1.000
_cell.length_b   1.000
_cell.length_c   1.000
_cell.angle_alpha   90.00
_cell.angle_beta   90.00
_cell.angle_gamma   90.00
#
_symmetry.space_group_name_H-M   'P 1'
#
loop_
_entity.id
_entity.type
_entity.pdbx_description
1 polymer ?
#
loop_
_entity_poly.entity_id
_entity_poly.type
_entity_poly.pdbx_seq_one_letter_code
_entity_poly.pdbx_strand_id
1 'polypeptide(L)'
;MMDETSTHLYVPTSQEEREVCLGPNGSVEHVTRVIRMIYGRWKLPILFRLYADPSMRTLQLKRDLPGISQKMLTQHLRELADDGLVDRVDFCEKPLRVQYQLSEMGRQLLPVLIAARRFSTRHPV
;
A
#
# COMPACT_ATOMS: atom_id res chain seq x y z
N MET A 1 -8.59 -25.40 7.29
CA MET A 1 -9.32 -24.24 6.81
C MET A 1 -8.36 -23.07 6.58
N MET A 2 -8.55 -22.37 5.52
CA MET A 2 -7.71 -21.22 5.25
C MET A 2 -8.12 -20.05 6.12
N ASP A 3 -7.15 -19.42 6.77
CA ASP A 3 -7.34 -18.21 7.53
C ASP A 3 -7.20 -17.02 6.57
N GLU A 4 -8.20 -16.17 6.49
CA GLU A 4 -8.18 -15.01 5.61
C GLU A 4 -7.13 -13.98 6.00
N THR A 5 -6.74 -13.95 7.25
CA THR A 5 -5.69 -13.04 7.71
C THR A 5 -4.30 -13.61 7.47
N SER A 6 -4.22 -14.86 7.08
CA SER A 6 -2.95 -15.54 6.83
C SER A 6 -2.32 -15.05 5.53
N THR A 7 -1.00 -15.11 5.48
CA THR A 7 -0.28 -14.90 4.23
C THR A 7 -0.29 -16.13 3.33
N HIS A 8 -0.96 -17.20 3.78
CA HIS A 8 -1.14 -18.37 2.94
C HIS A 8 -2.09 -18.05 1.80
N LEU A 9 -1.65 -18.23 0.59
CA LEU A 9 -2.39 -17.85 -0.60
C LEU A 9 -2.72 -19.08 -1.42
N TYR A 10 -3.97 -19.13 -1.86
CA TYR A 10 -4.40 -20.18 -2.76
C TYR A 10 -3.82 -19.94 -4.15
N VAL A 11 -3.17 -20.95 -4.70
CA VAL A 11 -2.67 -20.89 -6.07
C VAL A 11 -3.51 -21.82 -6.94
N PRO A 12 -4.19 -21.30 -7.96
CA PRO A 12 -4.99 -22.12 -8.85
C PRO A 12 -4.16 -23.19 -9.55
N THR A 13 -4.65 -24.41 -9.59
CA THR A 13 -3.94 -25.54 -10.18
C THR A 13 -4.63 -26.18 -11.37
N SER A 14 -5.96 -26.05 -11.46
CA SER A 14 -6.68 -26.59 -12.61
C SER A 14 -6.41 -25.76 -13.87
N GLN A 15 -6.51 -26.40 -15.03
CA GLN A 15 -6.34 -25.67 -16.30
C GLN A 15 -7.36 -24.55 -16.44
N GLU A 16 -8.59 -24.80 -16.06
CA GLU A 16 -9.65 -23.79 -16.13
C GLU A 16 -9.34 -22.58 -15.23
N GLU A 17 -8.93 -22.83 -14.00
CA GLU A 17 -8.56 -21.74 -13.08
C GLU A 17 -7.36 -20.95 -13.58
N ARG A 18 -6.39 -21.64 -14.19
CA ARG A 18 -5.21 -20.99 -14.76
C ARG A 18 -5.58 -20.05 -15.91
N GLU A 19 -6.51 -20.47 -16.75
CA GLU A 19 -6.97 -19.63 -17.86
C GLU A 19 -7.74 -18.41 -17.37
N VAL A 20 -8.53 -18.56 -16.32
CA VAL A 20 -9.25 -17.44 -15.72
C VAL A 20 -8.27 -16.37 -15.21
N CYS A 21 -7.10 -16.77 -14.72
CA CYS A 21 -6.08 -15.81 -14.28
C CYS A 21 -5.63 -14.87 -15.39
N LEU A 22 -5.72 -15.28 -16.63
CA LEU A 22 -5.29 -14.48 -17.79
C LEU A 22 -6.43 -13.62 -18.36
N GLY A 23 -7.66 -13.92 -18.03
CA GLY A 23 -8.82 -13.25 -18.59
C GLY A 23 -9.22 -11.97 -17.88
N PRO A 24 -10.33 -11.36 -18.31
CA PRO A 24 -10.88 -10.19 -17.66
C PRO A 24 -11.18 -10.45 -16.17
N ASN A 25 -10.86 -9.51 -15.31
CA ASN A 25 -10.99 -9.65 -13.86
C ASN A 25 -10.19 -10.83 -13.29
N GLY A 26 -9.17 -11.28 -14.00
CA GLY A 26 -8.29 -12.34 -13.55
C GLY A 26 -7.09 -11.82 -12.79
N SER A 27 -6.18 -12.72 -12.47
CA SER A 27 -5.01 -12.42 -11.65
C SER A 27 -4.10 -11.36 -12.25
N VAL A 28 -3.86 -11.43 -13.56
CA VAL A 28 -2.96 -10.46 -14.21
C VAL A 28 -3.51 -9.05 -14.07
N GLU A 29 -4.79 -8.87 -14.32
CA GLU A 29 -5.43 -7.56 -14.25
C GLU A 29 -5.41 -7.02 -12.82
N HIS A 30 -5.77 -7.85 -11.84
CA HIS A 30 -5.81 -7.42 -10.44
C HIS A 30 -4.43 -7.15 -9.87
N VAL A 31 -3.45 -8.00 -10.16
CA VAL A 31 -2.09 -7.78 -9.67
C VAL A 31 -1.50 -6.52 -10.30
N THR A 32 -1.75 -6.30 -11.59
CA THR A 32 -1.30 -5.08 -12.27
C THR A 32 -1.88 -3.84 -11.60
N ARG A 33 -3.16 -3.89 -11.21
CA ARG A 33 -3.80 -2.77 -10.50
C ARG A 33 -3.10 -2.48 -9.17
N VAL A 34 -2.80 -3.53 -8.39
CA VAL A 34 -2.09 -3.35 -7.12
C VAL A 34 -0.72 -2.74 -7.34
N ILE A 35 0.01 -3.22 -8.34
CA ILE A 35 1.33 -2.67 -8.65
C ILE A 35 1.24 -1.18 -8.98
N ARG A 36 0.24 -0.77 -9.75
CA ARG A 36 0.04 0.65 -10.05
C ARG A 36 -0.21 1.50 -8.81
N MET A 37 -0.90 0.95 -7.83
CA MET A 37 -1.21 1.67 -6.59
C MET A 37 0.03 1.93 -5.73
N ILE A 38 1.07 1.12 -5.88
CA ILE A 38 2.27 1.19 -5.05
C ILE A 38 3.53 1.50 -5.85
N TYR A 39 3.41 1.68 -7.14
CA TYR A 39 4.56 1.89 -8.01
C TYR A 39 5.22 3.24 -7.76
N GLY A 40 6.53 3.26 -7.82
CA GLY A 40 7.32 4.45 -7.69
C GLY A 40 8.20 4.41 -6.45
N ARG A 41 9.07 5.41 -6.36
CA ARG A 41 10.10 5.45 -5.31
C ARG A 41 9.53 5.66 -3.91
N TRP A 42 8.41 6.40 -3.79
CA TRP A 42 8.02 6.95 -2.50
C TRP A 42 6.77 6.33 -1.89
N LYS A 43 5.91 5.69 -2.68
CA LYS A 43 4.65 5.19 -2.15
C LYS A 43 4.84 4.10 -1.10
N LEU A 44 5.72 3.13 -1.37
CA LEU A 44 6.00 2.09 -0.38
C LEU A 44 6.61 2.64 0.90
N PRO A 45 7.63 3.51 0.85
CA PRO A 45 8.13 4.14 2.07
C PRO A 45 7.06 4.88 2.86
N ILE A 46 6.16 5.59 2.20
CA ILE A 46 5.07 6.29 2.87
C ILE A 46 4.15 5.29 3.58
N LEU A 47 3.73 4.24 2.88
CA LEU A 47 2.83 3.24 3.45
C LEU A 47 3.45 2.56 4.67
N PHE A 48 4.73 2.19 4.59
CA PHE A 48 5.40 1.55 5.72
C PHE A 48 5.63 2.51 6.88
N ARG A 49 5.88 3.79 6.60
CA ARG A 49 5.96 4.78 7.69
C ARG A 49 4.63 4.93 8.41
N LEU A 50 3.54 4.99 7.67
CA LEU A 50 2.20 5.09 8.27
C LEU A 50 1.79 3.82 8.97
N TYR A 51 2.33 2.68 8.57
CA TYR A 51 2.12 1.44 9.30
C TYR A 51 2.86 1.45 10.64
N ALA A 52 4.08 1.95 10.65
CA ALA A 52 4.91 1.99 11.85
C ALA A 52 4.41 3.03 12.86
N ASP A 53 3.82 4.12 12.37
CA ASP A 53 3.33 5.21 13.21
C ASP A 53 1.93 5.58 12.72
N PRO A 54 0.89 5.23 13.49
CA PRO A 54 -0.48 5.19 12.97
C PRO A 54 -1.05 6.50 12.46
N SER A 55 -0.53 7.64 12.89
CA SER A 55 -1.07 8.91 12.47
C SER A 55 0.04 9.95 12.42
N MET A 56 0.29 10.50 11.25
CA MET A 56 1.41 11.40 11.04
C MET A 56 0.99 12.67 10.29
N ARG A 57 1.57 13.78 10.73
CA ARG A 57 1.48 15.03 9.99
C ARG A 57 2.47 15.02 8.83
N THR A 58 2.17 15.83 7.81
CA THR A 58 3.01 15.93 6.62
C THR A 58 4.46 16.26 6.95
N LEU A 59 4.70 17.17 7.92
CA LEU A 59 6.06 17.53 8.30
C LEU A 59 6.83 16.36 8.92
N GLN A 60 6.15 15.52 9.69
CA GLN A 60 6.78 14.32 10.25
C GLN A 60 7.15 13.33 9.17
N LEU A 61 6.25 13.10 8.21
CA LEU A 61 6.52 12.24 7.06
C LEU A 61 7.69 12.77 6.25
N LYS A 62 7.72 14.06 5.98
CA LYS A 62 8.81 14.66 5.21
C LYS A 62 10.15 14.48 5.90
N ARG A 63 10.19 14.66 7.22
CA ARG A 63 11.43 14.49 7.99
C ARG A 63 11.92 13.05 7.97
N ASP A 64 10.99 12.10 8.03
CA ASP A 64 11.33 10.68 8.10
C ASP A 64 11.56 10.04 6.73
N LEU A 65 11.40 10.80 5.66
CA LEU A 65 11.62 10.35 4.28
C LEU A 65 12.66 11.25 3.61
N PRO A 66 13.94 11.09 3.94
CA PRO A 66 14.98 11.97 3.41
C PRO A 66 15.00 11.99 1.89
N GLY A 67 15.08 13.19 1.33
CA GLY A 67 15.12 13.35 -0.11
C GLY A 67 13.79 13.62 -0.78
N ILE A 68 12.67 13.44 -0.08
CA ILE A 68 11.38 13.77 -0.67
C ILE A 68 11.12 15.27 -0.59
N SER A 69 10.66 15.84 -1.70
CA SER A 69 10.22 17.23 -1.69
C SER A 69 8.79 17.35 -1.16
N GLN A 70 8.44 18.56 -0.69
CA GLN A 70 7.09 18.82 -0.23
C GLN A 70 6.07 18.56 -1.34
N LYS A 71 6.41 18.93 -2.57
CA LYS A 71 5.54 18.73 -3.72
C LYS A 71 5.29 17.24 -3.99
N MET A 72 6.35 16.45 -3.96
CA MET A 72 6.25 15.01 -4.21
C MET A 72 5.45 14.32 -3.10
N LEU A 73 5.72 14.69 -1.86
CA LEU A 73 4.98 14.11 -0.72
C LEU A 73 3.49 14.40 -0.83
N THR A 74 3.14 15.65 -1.10
CA THR A 74 1.74 16.05 -1.25
C THR A 74 1.07 15.30 -2.40
N GLN A 75 1.76 15.17 -3.52
CA GLN A 75 1.23 14.45 -4.68
C GLN A 75 1.01 12.97 -4.37
N HIS A 76 1.98 12.32 -3.76
CA HIS A 76 1.85 10.90 -3.47
C HIS A 76 0.80 10.62 -2.40
N LEU A 77 0.69 11.47 -1.38
CA LEU A 77 -0.37 11.33 -0.39
C LEU A 77 -1.75 11.48 -1.02
N ARG A 78 -1.89 12.41 -1.96
CA ARG A 78 -3.15 12.58 -2.68
C ARG A 78 -3.48 11.34 -3.50
N GLU A 79 -2.50 10.82 -4.24
CA GLU A 79 -2.70 9.61 -5.05
C GLU A 79 -3.06 8.40 -4.18
N LEU A 80 -2.37 8.23 -3.06
CA LEU A 80 -2.68 7.14 -2.14
C LEU A 80 -4.08 7.28 -1.53
N ALA A 81 -4.49 8.51 -1.23
CA ALA A 81 -5.83 8.76 -0.72
C ALA A 81 -6.90 8.50 -1.80
N ASP A 82 -6.64 8.93 -3.03
CA ASP A 82 -7.54 8.69 -4.16
C ASP A 82 -7.70 7.20 -4.43
N ASP A 83 -6.65 6.42 -4.25
CA ASP A 83 -6.68 4.96 -4.40
C ASP A 83 -7.27 4.25 -3.19
N GLY A 84 -7.60 4.98 -2.14
CA GLY A 84 -8.24 4.42 -0.96
C GLY A 84 -7.31 3.79 0.06
N LEU A 85 -5.98 3.94 -0.09
CA LEU A 85 -5.01 3.31 0.81
C LEU A 85 -4.70 4.14 2.06
N VAL A 86 -4.97 5.43 2.00
CA VAL A 86 -4.63 6.39 3.05
C VAL A 86 -5.82 7.29 3.30
N ASP A 87 -6.07 7.60 4.56
CA ASP A 87 -7.07 8.57 4.96
C ASP A 87 -6.40 9.88 5.35
N ARG A 88 -6.95 10.98 4.88
CA ARG A 88 -6.57 12.31 5.29
C ARG A 88 -7.56 12.79 6.35
N VAL A 89 -7.06 13.11 7.53
CA VAL A 89 -7.90 13.55 8.63
C VAL A 89 -7.61 15.03 8.90
N ASP A 90 -8.62 15.86 8.71
CA ASP A 90 -8.56 17.29 8.99
C ASP A 90 -9.23 17.56 10.33
N PHE A 91 -8.49 18.09 11.29
CA PHE A 91 -9.02 18.32 12.62
C PHE A 91 -9.77 19.63 12.75
N CYS A 92 -9.83 20.42 11.68
CA CYS A 92 -10.55 21.70 11.67
C CYS A 92 -10.11 22.66 12.78
N GLU A 93 -8.82 22.64 13.08
CA GLU A 93 -8.21 23.47 14.11
C GLU A 93 -7.50 24.68 13.53
N LYS A 94 -7.20 25.65 14.39
CA LYS A 94 -6.33 26.79 14.06
C LYS A 94 -5.16 26.80 15.03
N PRO A 95 -3.90 26.65 14.53
CA PRO A 95 -3.55 26.47 13.13
C PRO A 95 -4.05 25.15 12.56
N LEU A 96 -4.12 25.08 11.23
CA LEU A 96 -4.59 23.88 10.53
C LEU A 96 -3.79 22.64 10.95
N ARG A 97 -4.49 21.59 11.32
CA ARG A 97 -3.88 20.31 11.63
C ARG A 97 -4.48 19.24 10.72
N VAL A 98 -3.63 18.64 9.88
CA VAL A 98 -3.98 17.54 9.01
C VAL A 98 -3.05 16.39 9.31
N GLN A 99 -3.61 15.22 9.45
CA GLN A 99 -2.84 14.00 9.66
C GLN A 99 -3.22 12.97 8.62
N TYR A 100 -2.30 12.05 8.35
CA TYR A 100 -2.51 10.95 7.43
C TYR A 100 -2.35 9.64 8.18
N GLN A 101 -3.15 8.66 7.79
CA GLN A 101 -3.11 7.33 8.37
C GLN A 101 -3.49 6.30 7.31
N LEU A 102 -3.09 5.05 7.52
CA LEU A 102 -3.56 3.99 6.65
C LEU A 102 -5.07 3.84 6.80
N SER A 103 -5.76 3.71 5.68
CA SER A 103 -7.16 3.32 5.69
C SER A 103 -7.30 1.85 6.05
N GLU A 104 -8.52 1.38 6.23
CA GLU A 104 -8.78 -0.05 6.40
C GLU A 104 -8.22 -0.84 5.21
N MET A 105 -8.47 -0.35 4.00
CA MET A 105 -7.94 -0.95 2.79
C MET A 105 -6.41 -0.96 2.77
N GLY A 106 -5.79 0.13 3.20
CA GLY A 106 -4.33 0.21 3.32
C GLY A 106 -3.78 -0.82 4.29
N ARG A 107 -4.45 -1.02 5.43
CA ARG A 107 -4.05 -2.04 6.38
C ARG A 107 -4.19 -3.44 5.82
N GLN A 108 -5.22 -3.69 5.01
CA GLN A 108 -5.39 -4.98 4.36
C GLN A 108 -4.33 -5.26 3.29
N LEU A 109 -3.73 -4.23 2.72
CA LEU A 109 -2.64 -4.38 1.76
C LEU A 109 -1.35 -4.83 2.44
N LEU A 110 -1.13 -4.46 3.70
CA LEU A 110 0.13 -4.76 4.38
C LEU A 110 0.50 -6.25 4.39
N PRO A 111 -0.41 -7.18 4.66
CA PRO A 111 -0.07 -8.61 4.58
C PRO A 111 0.44 -9.03 3.21
N VAL A 112 -0.08 -8.42 2.14
CA VAL A 112 0.39 -8.69 0.78
C VAL A 112 1.83 -8.21 0.61
N LEU A 113 2.13 -7.01 1.10
CA LEU A 113 3.48 -6.44 1.02
C LEU A 113 4.47 -7.25 1.86
N ILE A 114 4.07 -7.70 3.03
CA ILE A 114 4.91 -8.55 3.87
C ILE A 114 5.16 -9.91 3.20
N ALA A 115 4.15 -10.47 2.52
CA ALA A 115 4.35 -11.70 1.75
C ALA A 115 5.38 -11.49 0.64
N ALA A 116 5.33 -10.34 -0.04
CA ALA A 116 6.33 -9.99 -1.06
C ALA A 116 7.72 -9.89 -0.44
N ARG A 117 7.84 -9.27 0.74
CA ARG A 117 9.11 -9.20 1.46
C ARG A 117 9.64 -10.59 1.78
N ARG A 118 8.80 -11.49 2.26
CA ARG A 118 9.22 -12.86 2.57
C ARG A 118 9.72 -13.58 1.34
N PHE A 119 9.04 -13.41 0.21
CA PHE A 119 9.50 -13.98 -1.04
C PHE A 119 10.91 -13.47 -1.38
N SER A 120 11.10 -12.17 -1.30
CA SER A 120 12.38 -11.56 -1.64
C SER A 120 13.52 -12.01 -0.72
N THR A 121 13.25 -12.12 0.58
CA THR A 121 14.29 -12.54 1.54
C THR A 121 14.68 -14.00 1.38
N ARG A 122 13.76 -14.84 0.90
CA ARG A 122 14.07 -16.26 0.61
C ARG A 122 14.85 -16.43 -0.68
N HIS A 123 14.80 -15.45 -1.56
CA HIS A 123 15.44 -15.51 -2.87
C HIS A 123 16.32 -14.27 -3.07
N PRO A 124 17.38 -14.13 -2.28
CA PRO A 124 18.24 -12.95 -2.39
C PRO A 124 18.94 -12.90 -3.76
N VAL A 125 19.14 -11.68 -4.23
CA VAL A 125 19.78 -11.44 -5.53
C VAL A 125 21.30 -11.43 -5.34
#